data_44a5011b7aeb77604acd7a7b824d0824
#
_entry.id   44a5011b7aeb77604acd7a7b824d0824
#
_cell.length_a   1.000
_cell.length_b   1.000
_cell.length_c   1.000
_cell.angle_alpha   90.00
_cell.angle_beta   90.00
_cell.angle_gamma   90.00
#
_symmetry.space_group_name_H-M   'P 1'
#
loop_
_entity.id
_entity.type
_entity.pdbx_description
1 polymer ?
#
loop_
_entity_poly.entity_id
_entity_poly.type
_entity_poly.pdbx_seq_one_letter_code
_entity_poly.pdbx_strand_id
1 'polypeptide(L)' 'MKVALYARVSTEGQDPEVQLAPLRAHAAQRGWQVVEEFVDR' A
#
# COMPACT_ATOMS: atom_id res chain seq x y z
N MET A 1 2.61 6.24 14.73
CA MET A 1 1.72 5.06 14.62
C MET A 1 2.26 4.15 13.53
N LYS A 2 2.30 2.87 13.80
CA LYS A 2 2.74 1.87 12.83
C LYS A 2 1.53 1.34 12.09
N VAL A 3 1.62 1.25 10.77
CA VAL A 3 0.52 0.81 9.92
C VAL A 3 0.99 -0.25 8.93
N ALA A 4 0.06 -1.06 8.47
CA ALA A 4 0.29 -2.00 7.37
C ALA A 4 -0.58 -1.57 6.19
N LEU A 5 -0.06 -1.71 5.00
CA LEU A 5 -0.78 -1.41 3.77
C LEU A 5 -1.20 -2.71 3.10
N TYR A 6 -2.34 -2.67 2.44
CA TYR A 6 -2.88 -3.83 1.75
C TYR A 6 -3.34 -3.43 0.36
N ALA A 7 -2.88 -4.16 -0.64
CA ALA A 7 -3.30 -3.98 -2.03
C ALA A 7 -3.81 -5.30 -2.57
N ARG A 8 -4.91 -5.24 -3.30
CA ARG A 8 -5.46 -6.42 -3.96
C ARG A 8 -5.54 -6.17 -5.46
N VAL A 9 -4.93 -7.05 -6.24
CA VAL A 9 -4.99 -7.01 -7.69
C VAL A 9 -5.70 -8.27 -8.18
N SER A 10 -6.70 -8.09 -9.04
CA SER A 10 -7.57 -9.18 -9.47
C SER A 10 -7.23 -9.70 -10.85
N THR A 11 -6.43 -8.96 -11.61
CA THR A 11 -6.08 -9.36 -12.98
C THR A 11 -4.59 -9.30 -13.19
N GLU A 12 -4.13 -10.17 -14.06
CA GLU A 12 -2.76 -10.18 -14.51
C GLU A 12 -2.42 -8.85 -15.18
N GLY A 13 -1.23 -8.34 -14.92
CA GLY A 13 -0.79 -7.09 -15.49
C GLY A 13 -1.12 -5.85 -14.67
N GLN A 14 -1.88 -5.98 -13.60
CA GLN A 14 -2.10 -4.88 -12.68
C GLN A 14 -0.88 -4.70 -11.79
N ASP A 15 -0.49 -3.44 -11.61
CA ASP A 15 0.65 -3.09 -10.79
C ASP A 15 0.14 -2.69 -9.39
N PRO A 16 0.51 -3.43 -8.33
CA PRO A 16 0.09 -3.08 -6.97
C PRO A 16 0.58 -1.69 -6.54
N GLU A 17 1.63 -1.16 -7.15
CA GLU A 17 2.12 0.18 -6.86
C GLU A 17 1.06 1.25 -7.13
N VAL A 18 0.16 1.01 -8.08
CA VAL A 18 -0.94 1.93 -8.37
C VAL A 18 -1.80 2.14 -7.12
N GLN A 19 -1.96 1.11 -6.31
CA GLN A 19 -2.71 1.19 -5.06
C GLN A 19 -1.81 1.60 -3.89
N LEU A 20 -0.59 1.09 -3.84
CA LEU A 20 0.30 1.30 -2.70
C LEU A 20 0.89 2.71 -2.65
N ALA A 21 1.21 3.30 -3.80
CA ALA A 21 1.85 4.61 -3.83
C ALA A 21 0.99 5.69 -3.14
N PRO A 22 -0.33 5.82 -3.44
CA PRO A 22 -1.14 6.80 -2.72
C PRO A 22 -1.30 6.47 -1.24
N LEU A 23 -1.30 5.18 -0.88
CA LEU A 23 -1.38 4.79 0.53
C LEU A 23 -0.11 5.16 1.29
N ARG A 24 1.06 4.96 0.66
CA ARG A 24 2.33 5.38 1.26
C ARG A 24 2.37 6.89 1.46
N ALA A 25 1.92 7.64 0.46
CA ALA A 25 1.89 9.10 0.53
C ALA A 25 0.97 9.57 1.66
N HIS A 26 -0.20 8.95 1.81
CA HIS A 26 -1.13 9.26 2.87
C HIS A 26 -0.51 8.98 4.25
N ALA A 27 0.12 7.82 4.40
CA ALA A 27 0.78 7.45 5.65
C ALA A 27 1.89 8.44 6.01
N ALA A 28 2.70 8.83 5.02
CA ALA A 28 3.78 9.79 5.22
C ALA A 28 3.24 11.14 5.66
N GLN A 29 2.14 11.59 5.04
CA GLN A 29 1.50 12.86 5.39
C GLN A 29 0.98 12.86 6.82
N ARG A 30 0.52 11.71 7.30
CA ARG A 30 0.02 11.55 8.66
C ARG A 30 1.13 11.29 9.68
N GLY A 31 2.36 11.09 9.23
CA GLY A 31 3.47 10.74 10.11
C GLY A 31 3.42 9.30 10.58
N TRP A 32 2.73 8.43 9.86
CA TRP A 32 2.64 7.01 10.19
C TRP A 32 3.82 6.26 9.60
N GLN A 33 4.27 5.22 10.32
CA GLN A 33 5.34 4.36 9.84
C GLN A 33 4.74 3.12 9.19
N VAL A 34 5.05 2.92 7.91
CA VAL A 34 4.63 1.71 7.19
C VAL A 34 5.63 0.61 7.52
N VAL A 35 5.16 -0.41 8.24
CA VAL A 35 6.01 -1.52 8.69
C VAL A 35 5.81 -2.78 7.84
N GLU A 36 4.73 -2.84 7.07
CA GLU A 36 4.41 -4.02 6.28
C GLU A 36 3.55 -3.63 5.08
N GLU A 37 3.75 -4.32 3.97
CA GLU A 37 2.91 -4.14 2.78
C GLU A 37 2.49 -5.52 2.29
N PHE A 38 1.20 -5.72 2.09
CA PHE A 38 0.63 -6.96 1.62
C PHE A 38 0.05 -6.78 0.23
N VAL A 39 0.34 -7.72 -0.66
CA VAL A 39 -0.24 -7.74 -2.00
C VAL A 39 -0.93 -9.09 -2.17
N ASP A 40 -2.24 -9.04 -2.45
CA ASP A 40 -3.04 -10.22 -2.73
C ASP A 40 -3.35 -10.27 -4.21
N ARG A 41 -3.09 -11.40 -4.82
CA ARG A 41 -3.32 -11.62 -6.26
C ARG A 41 -4.31 -12.72 -6.50
#